data_3003941dff03dd6fedd3de9a3e66136c
#
_entry.id   3003941dff03dd6fedd3de9a3e66136c
#
_cell.length_a   1.000
_cell.length_b   1.000
_cell.length_c   1.000
_cell.angle_alpha   90.00
_cell.angle_beta   90.00
_cell.angle_gamma   90.00
#
_symmetry.space_group_name_H-M   'P 1'
#
loop_
_entity.id
_entity.type
_entity.pdbx_description
1 polymer ?
#
loop_
_entity_poly.entity_id
_entity_poly.type
_entity_poly.pdbx_seq_one_letter_code
_entity_poly.pdbx_strand_id
1 'polypeptide(L)'
;MNFHSYGESSTQSVRIITGQSVLIDPSSRPKGTCLEVESGIARVYCPCEETEGMTLAFLQSGDQLRTDRLCSEGVCVEASTDLSFHSNAEISDNSGFDAVNEWTLQLLRIRHLGNAEQRLQALFAILVNRLGRRCGQWCELPFRLTHERIGELIGSTRVTSTRLISRLRSAELLIAPLGTQTVSVAPSFIESSPLES
;
A
#
# COMPACT_ATOMS: atom_id res chain seq x y z
N MET A 1 3.31 -49.08 20.51
CA MET A 1 4.22 -47.99 20.08
C MET A 1 3.44 -47.09 19.16
N ASN A 2 2.93 -45.96 19.69
CA ASN A 2 2.19 -44.99 18.89
C ASN A 2 3.17 -43.88 18.50
N PHE A 3 3.48 -43.81 17.22
CA PHE A 3 4.17 -42.66 16.63
C PHE A 3 3.15 -41.55 16.43
N HIS A 4 3.22 -40.50 17.25
CA HIS A 4 2.59 -39.24 16.96
C HIS A 4 3.41 -38.55 15.87
N SER A 5 2.89 -38.54 14.65
CA SER A 5 3.41 -37.63 13.61
C SER A 5 2.99 -36.22 14.00
N TYR A 6 3.95 -35.39 14.42
CA TYR A 6 3.81 -33.95 14.45
C TYR A 6 3.64 -33.50 13.00
N GLY A 7 2.43 -33.04 12.67
CA GLY A 7 2.17 -32.40 11.40
C GLY A 7 2.98 -31.10 11.34
N GLU A 8 3.99 -31.06 10.48
CA GLU A 8 4.62 -29.79 10.07
C GLU A 8 3.53 -28.94 9.42
N SER A 9 3.21 -27.82 10.06
CA SER A 9 2.38 -26.77 9.50
C SER A 9 3.16 -26.18 8.33
N SER A 10 2.96 -26.68 7.13
CA SER A 10 3.60 -26.13 5.92
C SER A 10 3.05 -24.71 5.71
N THR A 11 3.81 -23.73 6.09
CA THR A 11 3.54 -22.32 5.78
C THR A 11 3.59 -22.16 4.26
N GLN A 12 2.44 -22.03 3.62
CA GLN A 12 2.36 -21.91 2.17
C GLN A 12 2.67 -20.47 1.80
N SER A 13 3.84 -20.24 1.19
CA SER A 13 4.19 -18.95 0.62
C SER A 13 3.55 -18.78 -0.75
N VAL A 14 2.97 -17.61 -1.00
CA VAL A 14 2.36 -17.21 -2.27
C VAL A 14 3.17 -16.08 -2.86
N ARG A 15 3.47 -16.17 -4.15
CA ARG A 15 4.18 -15.13 -4.91
C ARG A 15 3.28 -14.52 -5.96
N ILE A 16 3.32 -13.20 -6.06
CA ILE A 16 2.57 -12.40 -7.04
C ILE A 16 3.56 -11.46 -7.72
N ILE A 17 3.55 -11.43 -9.04
CA ILE A 17 4.38 -10.50 -9.83
C ILE A 17 3.74 -9.12 -9.87
N THR A 18 4.57 -8.10 -9.98
CA THR A 18 4.18 -6.68 -10.08
C THR A 18 3.02 -6.48 -11.05
N GLY A 19 1.99 -5.78 -10.61
CA GLY A 19 0.78 -5.46 -11.36
C GLY A 19 -0.31 -6.54 -11.33
N GLN A 20 -0.04 -7.72 -10.78
CA GLN A 20 -1.07 -8.74 -10.57
C GLN A 20 -1.77 -8.54 -9.23
N SER A 21 -3.01 -9.02 -9.15
CA SER A 21 -3.81 -8.97 -7.93
C SER A 21 -4.47 -10.31 -7.62
N VAL A 22 -4.74 -10.54 -6.34
CA VAL A 22 -5.47 -11.70 -5.84
C VAL A 22 -6.59 -11.23 -4.91
N LEU A 23 -7.77 -11.85 -5.04
CA LEU A 23 -8.88 -11.64 -4.11
C LEU A 23 -8.65 -12.49 -2.85
N ILE A 24 -8.72 -11.84 -1.71
CA ILE A 24 -8.72 -12.47 -0.39
C ILE A 24 -10.15 -12.50 0.12
N ASP A 25 -10.77 -13.67 0.01
CA ASP A 25 -12.11 -13.92 0.52
C ASP A 25 -12.04 -14.44 1.97
N PRO A 26 -12.57 -13.68 2.96
CA PRO A 26 -12.57 -14.10 4.35
C PRO A 26 -13.34 -15.40 4.59
N SER A 27 -14.38 -15.67 3.80
CA SER A 27 -15.24 -16.84 3.94
C SER A 27 -14.52 -18.15 3.57
N SER A 28 -13.53 -18.08 2.70
CA SER A 28 -12.76 -19.22 2.21
C SER A 28 -11.59 -19.63 3.13
N ARG A 29 -11.37 -18.89 4.22
CA ARG A 29 -10.22 -19.07 5.12
C ARG A 29 -10.67 -19.40 6.54
N PRO A 30 -9.87 -20.18 7.31
CA PRO A 30 -10.11 -20.35 8.73
C PRO A 30 -10.17 -19.00 9.45
N LYS A 31 -11.05 -18.91 10.47
CA LYS A 31 -11.11 -17.69 11.31
C LYS A 31 -9.75 -17.44 11.96
N GLY A 32 -9.31 -16.19 11.93
CA GLY A 32 -8.03 -15.80 12.50
C GLY A 32 -6.82 -16.00 11.58
N THR A 33 -7.03 -16.35 10.28
CA THR A 33 -5.91 -16.40 9.33
C THR A 33 -5.30 -15.01 9.19
N CYS A 34 -3.98 -14.95 9.32
CA CYS A 34 -3.17 -13.76 9.10
C CYS A 34 -2.28 -13.98 7.87
N LEU A 35 -2.21 -13.01 6.99
CA LEU A 35 -1.29 -12.98 5.87
C LEU A 35 -0.16 -12.01 6.20
N GLU A 36 1.06 -12.49 6.25
CA GLU A 36 2.24 -11.66 6.51
C GLU A 36 3.04 -11.46 5.22
N VAL A 37 3.41 -10.22 4.94
CA VAL A 37 4.24 -9.86 3.79
C VAL A 37 5.69 -10.23 4.10
N GLU A 38 6.26 -11.16 3.34
CA GLU A 38 7.67 -11.55 3.45
C GLU A 38 8.58 -10.57 2.71
N SER A 39 8.16 -10.18 1.50
CA SER A 39 8.92 -9.25 0.65
C SER A 39 8.02 -8.51 -0.32
N GLY A 40 8.47 -7.34 -0.76
CA GLY A 40 7.75 -6.50 -1.70
C GLY A 40 6.79 -5.54 -1.03
N ILE A 41 5.97 -4.88 -1.86
CA ILE A 41 4.94 -3.93 -1.43
C ILE A 41 3.61 -4.34 -2.03
N ALA A 42 2.63 -4.52 -1.17
CA ALA A 42 1.25 -4.86 -1.50
C ALA A 42 0.35 -3.63 -1.38
N ARG A 43 -0.49 -3.37 -2.35
CA ARG A 43 -1.64 -2.50 -2.22
C ARG A 43 -2.86 -3.33 -1.83
N VAL A 44 -3.51 -2.99 -0.72
CA VAL A 44 -4.77 -3.59 -0.28
C VAL A 44 -5.91 -2.66 -0.63
N TYR A 45 -6.94 -3.17 -1.32
CA TYR A 45 -8.09 -2.36 -1.73
C TYR A 45 -9.39 -3.17 -1.71
N CYS A 46 -10.50 -2.49 -1.43
CA CYS A 46 -11.84 -3.05 -1.64
C CYS A 46 -12.18 -3.00 -3.12
N PRO A 47 -12.59 -4.12 -3.74
CA PRO A 47 -13.17 -4.08 -5.08
C PRO A 47 -14.46 -3.26 -5.05
N CYS A 48 -14.68 -2.46 -6.08
CA CYS A 48 -15.87 -1.65 -6.24
C CYS A 48 -16.25 -1.67 -7.72
N GLU A 49 -17.50 -1.96 -8.05
CA GLU A 49 -17.95 -2.06 -9.44
C GLU A 49 -17.87 -0.73 -10.19
N GLU A 50 -18.01 0.39 -9.47
CA GLU A 50 -18.05 1.74 -10.07
C GLU A 50 -16.65 2.37 -10.20
N THR A 51 -15.62 1.79 -9.58
CA THR A 51 -14.26 2.36 -9.54
C THR A 51 -13.20 1.28 -9.63
N GLU A 52 -11.94 1.67 -9.88
CA GLU A 52 -10.78 0.74 -9.82
C GLU A 52 -10.49 0.19 -8.41
N GLY A 53 -11.45 0.32 -7.50
CA GLY A 53 -11.37 -0.09 -6.11
C GLY A 53 -10.86 1.02 -5.19
N MET A 54 -11.28 0.95 -3.95
CA MET A 54 -10.90 1.87 -2.88
C MET A 54 -9.67 1.35 -2.14
N THR A 55 -8.57 2.07 -2.21
CA THR A 55 -7.34 1.70 -1.50
C THR A 55 -7.51 1.88 0.02
N LEU A 56 -7.16 0.83 0.76
CA LEU A 56 -7.17 0.81 2.22
C LEU A 56 -5.77 0.99 2.78
N ALA A 57 -4.77 0.32 2.20
CA ALA A 57 -3.41 0.30 2.73
C ALA A 57 -2.36 -0.03 1.66
N PHE A 58 -1.10 0.29 2.00
CA PHE A 58 0.07 -0.28 1.39
C PHE A 58 0.85 -1.04 2.46
N LEU A 59 1.07 -2.32 2.26
CA LEU A 59 1.78 -3.19 3.19
C LEU A 59 3.17 -3.52 2.65
N GLN A 60 4.14 -3.60 3.54
CA GLN A 60 5.52 -3.96 3.24
C GLN A 60 5.97 -5.15 4.09
N SER A 61 7.20 -5.61 3.90
CA SER A 61 7.77 -6.73 4.66
C SER A 61 7.59 -6.55 6.17
N GLY A 62 7.04 -7.58 6.81
CA GLY A 62 6.69 -7.61 8.23
C GLY A 62 5.28 -7.12 8.56
N ASP A 63 4.59 -6.43 7.62
CA ASP A 63 3.20 -6.04 7.83
C ASP A 63 2.26 -7.24 7.67
N GLN A 64 1.15 -7.20 8.42
CA GLN A 64 0.16 -8.26 8.47
C GLN A 64 -1.20 -7.79 7.97
N LEU A 65 -1.87 -8.66 7.20
CA LEU A 65 -3.26 -8.51 6.79
C LEU A 65 -4.11 -9.54 7.55
N ARG A 66 -4.92 -9.08 8.48
CA ARG A 66 -5.81 -9.91 9.27
C ARG A 66 -7.11 -10.16 8.52
N THR A 67 -7.36 -11.40 8.12
CA THR A 67 -8.55 -11.74 7.32
C THR A 67 -9.86 -11.68 8.13
N ASP A 68 -9.77 -11.80 9.45
CA ASP A 68 -10.92 -11.69 10.38
C ASP A 68 -11.43 -10.24 10.58
N ARG A 69 -10.65 -9.26 10.14
CA ARG A 69 -10.99 -7.83 10.23
C ARG A 69 -11.35 -7.19 8.88
N LEU A 70 -11.40 -7.99 7.83
CA LEU A 70 -11.81 -7.52 6.52
C LEU A 70 -13.32 -7.39 6.40
N CYS A 71 -13.77 -6.58 5.44
CA CYS A 71 -15.18 -6.53 5.08
C CYS A 71 -15.66 -7.87 4.53
N SER A 72 -16.95 -8.15 4.63
CA SER A 72 -17.56 -9.43 4.21
C SER A 72 -17.35 -9.74 2.72
N GLU A 73 -17.17 -8.73 1.89
CA GLU A 73 -16.95 -8.85 0.45
C GLU A 73 -15.50 -9.20 0.08
N GLY A 74 -14.61 -9.26 1.08
CA GLY A 74 -13.20 -9.48 0.87
C GLY A 74 -12.44 -8.22 0.44
N VAL A 75 -11.14 -8.40 0.21
CA VAL A 75 -10.25 -7.37 -0.33
C VAL A 75 -9.37 -7.96 -1.41
N CYS A 76 -8.93 -7.10 -2.32
CA CYS A 76 -7.89 -7.43 -3.28
C CYS A 76 -6.52 -7.01 -2.76
N VAL A 77 -5.52 -7.86 -2.98
CA VAL A 77 -4.11 -7.58 -2.75
C VAL A 77 -3.42 -7.50 -4.10
N GLU A 78 -2.95 -6.31 -4.46
CA GLU A 78 -2.22 -6.02 -5.71
C GLU A 78 -0.73 -5.87 -5.40
N ALA A 79 0.12 -6.55 -6.17
CA ALA A 79 1.56 -6.42 -6.08
C ALA A 79 2.04 -5.11 -6.70
N SER A 80 2.38 -4.12 -5.88
CA SER A 80 3.00 -2.86 -6.34
C SER A 80 4.46 -3.05 -6.74
N THR A 81 5.14 -4.03 -6.13
CA THR A 81 6.42 -4.63 -6.54
C THR A 81 6.27 -6.14 -6.50
N ASP A 82 7.23 -6.90 -6.97
CA ASP A 82 7.18 -8.36 -6.80
C ASP A 82 6.99 -8.70 -5.32
N LEU A 83 5.96 -9.46 -5.02
CA LEU A 83 5.41 -9.65 -3.70
C LEU A 83 5.45 -11.14 -3.31
N SER A 84 5.89 -11.43 -2.10
CA SER A 84 5.64 -12.72 -1.46
C SER A 84 4.97 -12.52 -0.11
N PHE A 85 4.05 -13.41 0.21
CA PHE A 85 3.41 -13.47 1.52
C PHE A 85 3.12 -14.92 1.91
N HIS A 86 3.03 -15.17 3.20
CA HIS A 86 2.66 -16.46 3.75
C HIS A 86 1.45 -16.35 4.66
N SER A 87 0.74 -17.47 4.81
CA SER A 87 -0.40 -17.57 5.69
C SER A 87 0.04 -18.13 7.03
N ASN A 88 -0.15 -17.38 8.10
CA ASN A 88 0.05 -17.81 9.47
C ASN A 88 -1.30 -18.10 10.13
N ALA A 89 -1.42 -19.26 10.78
CA ALA A 89 -2.59 -19.62 11.58
C ALA A 89 -2.58 -18.93 12.96
N GLU A 90 -1.42 -18.46 13.40
CA GLU A 90 -1.26 -17.81 14.70
C GLU A 90 -1.19 -16.30 14.53
N ILE A 91 -2.23 -15.65 15.03
CA ILE A 91 -2.21 -14.21 15.24
C ILE A 91 -1.25 -13.98 16.41
N SER A 92 -0.11 -13.37 16.17
CA SER A 92 0.68 -12.86 17.27
C SER A 92 -0.13 -11.72 17.89
N ASP A 93 -0.70 -11.97 19.04
CA ASP A 93 -1.59 -11.05 19.78
C ASP A 93 -0.85 -9.79 20.28
N ASN A 94 0.42 -9.66 19.90
CA ASN A 94 1.37 -8.70 20.47
C ASN A 94 1.43 -7.34 19.77
N SER A 95 0.78 -7.13 18.67
CA SER A 95 0.76 -5.79 18.07
C SER A 95 -0.64 -5.20 18.14
N GLY A 96 -0.84 -4.26 19.04
CA GLY A 96 -1.95 -3.32 18.97
C GLY A 96 -1.91 -2.47 17.70
N PHE A 97 -0.92 -2.72 16.81
CA PHE A 97 -0.71 -2.06 15.55
C PHE A 97 -1.38 -2.86 14.43
N ASP A 98 -2.37 -2.25 13.82
CA ASP A 98 -3.04 -2.76 12.62
C ASP A 98 -2.65 -1.84 11.44
N ALA A 99 -1.74 -2.32 10.59
CA ALA A 99 -1.21 -1.55 9.47
C ALA A 99 -2.31 -1.05 8.52
N VAL A 100 -3.35 -1.87 8.28
CA VAL A 100 -4.48 -1.48 7.41
C VAL A 100 -5.26 -0.34 8.04
N ASN A 101 -5.54 -0.42 9.34
CA ASN A 101 -6.25 0.62 10.08
C ASN A 101 -5.48 1.94 10.08
N GLU A 102 -4.18 1.86 10.35
CA GLU A 102 -3.29 3.03 10.36
C GLU A 102 -3.24 3.71 8.99
N TRP A 103 -3.07 2.94 7.91
CA TRP A 103 -3.10 3.47 6.56
C TRP A 103 -4.45 4.11 6.22
N THR A 104 -5.55 3.44 6.54
CA THR A 104 -6.90 3.94 6.27
C THR A 104 -7.13 5.29 6.96
N LEU A 105 -6.73 5.44 8.22
CA LEU A 105 -6.80 6.69 8.95
C LEU A 105 -5.97 7.80 8.30
N GLN A 106 -4.74 7.51 7.88
CA GLN A 106 -3.89 8.49 7.21
C GLN A 106 -4.47 8.91 5.85
N LEU A 107 -4.96 7.96 5.04
CA LEU A 107 -5.61 8.27 3.77
C LEU A 107 -6.87 9.13 3.97
N LEU A 108 -7.65 8.85 5.02
CA LEU A 108 -8.81 9.67 5.38
C LEU A 108 -8.38 11.10 5.77
N ARG A 109 -7.35 11.25 6.61
CA ARG A 109 -6.79 12.56 6.98
C ARG A 109 -6.33 13.36 5.75
N ILE A 110 -5.64 12.71 4.81
CA ILE A 110 -5.24 13.34 3.54
C ILE A 110 -6.45 13.91 2.81
N ARG A 111 -7.54 13.14 2.70
CA ARG A 111 -8.76 13.58 1.99
C ARG A 111 -9.45 14.79 2.64
N HIS A 112 -9.21 15.02 3.92
CA HIS A 112 -9.75 16.19 4.64
C HIS A 112 -8.91 17.46 4.49
N LEU A 113 -7.73 17.41 3.86
CA LEU A 113 -6.95 18.61 3.56
C LEU A 113 -7.65 19.50 2.51
N GLY A 114 -7.44 20.82 2.62
CA GLY A 114 -8.24 21.83 1.91
C GLY A 114 -8.18 21.78 0.38
N ASN A 115 -7.04 21.43 -0.21
CA ASN A 115 -6.90 21.42 -1.66
C ASN A 115 -6.12 20.20 -2.18
N ALA A 116 -6.25 19.92 -3.47
CA ALA A 116 -5.67 18.74 -4.10
C ALA A 116 -4.13 18.74 -4.12
N GLU A 117 -3.49 19.91 -4.09
CA GLU A 117 -2.03 20.04 -4.05
C GLU A 117 -1.49 19.62 -2.68
N GLN A 118 -2.09 20.11 -1.59
CA GLN A 118 -1.77 19.70 -0.23
C GLN A 118 -2.02 18.20 -0.01
N ARG A 119 -3.12 17.67 -0.56
CA ARG A 119 -3.43 16.23 -0.49
C ARG A 119 -2.40 15.39 -1.24
N LEU A 120 -1.95 15.82 -2.41
CA LEU A 120 -0.91 15.16 -3.17
C LEU A 120 0.43 15.18 -2.43
N GLN A 121 0.79 16.30 -1.85
CA GLN A 121 2.00 16.46 -1.05
C GLN A 121 1.99 15.52 0.16
N ALA A 122 0.90 15.51 0.93
CA ALA A 122 0.74 14.64 2.09
C ALA A 122 0.74 13.15 1.69
N LEU A 123 0.16 12.80 0.53
CA LEU A 123 0.22 11.43 0.01
C LEU A 123 1.68 11.02 -0.27
N PHE A 124 2.46 11.84 -0.97
CA PHE A 124 3.85 11.50 -1.24
C PHE A 124 4.70 11.48 0.03
N ALA A 125 4.43 12.35 0.99
CA ALA A 125 5.12 12.35 2.28
C ALA A 125 4.91 11.01 3.02
N ILE A 126 3.67 10.54 3.17
CA ILE A 126 3.40 9.27 3.86
C ILE A 126 3.95 8.07 3.08
N LEU A 127 3.84 8.05 1.75
CA LEU A 127 4.38 6.98 0.93
C LEU A 127 5.90 6.88 1.06
N VAL A 128 6.60 8.02 0.97
CA VAL A 128 8.07 8.05 1.09
C VAL A 128 8.52 7.68 2.50
N ASN A 129 7.88 8.21 3.54
CA ASN A 129 8.27 7.96 4.93
C ASN A 129 8.08 6.49 5.33
N ARG A 130 7.07 5.81 4.76
CA ARG A 130 6.78 4.40 5.10
C ARG A 130 7.42 3.40 4.15
N LEU A 131 7.45 3.70 2.85
CA LEU A 131 7.78 2.72 1.80
C LEU A 131 8.98 3.13 0.96
N GLY A 132 9.44 4.37 1.12
CA GLY A 132 10.55 4.92 0.36
C GLY A 132 11.89 4.72 1.03
N ARG A 133 12.93 5.13 0.32
CA ARG A 133 14.29 5.17 0.85
C ARG A 133 14.97 6.46 0.43
N ARG A 134 15.91 6.94 1.23
CA ARG A 134 16.78 8.04 0.84
C ARG A 134 17.83 7.55 -0.16
N CYS A 135 17.91 8.23 -1.30
CA CYS A 135 18.91 7.94 -2.33
C CYS A 135 19.58 9.27 -2.76
N GLY A 136 20.73 9.57 -2.17
CA GLY A 136 21.41 10.84 -2.38
C GLY A 136 20.56 12.04 -2.00
N GLN A 137 20.28 12.90 -2.98
CA GLN A 137 19.46 14.10 -2.79
C GLN A 137 17.96 13.87 -3.03
N TRP A 138 17.55 12.61 -3.26
CA TRP A 138 16.18 12.24 -3.58
C TRP A 138 15.63 11.24 -2.56
N CYS A 139 14.30 11.19 -2.46
CA CYS A 139 13.59 10.11 -1.82
C CYS A 139 12.97 9.24 -2.92
N GLU A 140 13.25 7.96 -2.92
CA GLU A 140 12.77 7.01 -3.93
C GLU A 140 11.65 6.14 -3.41
N LEU A 141 10.58 6.02 -4.22
CA LEU A 141 9.55 5.00 -4.09
C LEU A 141 9.84 3.90 -5.11
N PRO A 142 9.84 2.61 -4.72
CA PRO A 142 10.16 1.50 -5.61
C PRO A 142 9.01 1.12 -6.56
N PHE A 143 7.92 1.85 -6.55
CA PHE A 143 6.76 1.64 -7.41
C PHE A 143 6.17 2.95 -7.90
N ARG A 144 5.34 2.86 -8.93
CA ARG A 144 4.69 4.00 -9.56
C ARG A 144 3.17 3.87 -9.43
N LEU A 145 2.52 4.95 -8.99
CA LEU A 145 1.08 5.06 -9.03
C LEU A 145 0.62 5.65 -10.36
N THR A 146 -0.46 5.14 -10.92
CA THR A 146 -1.15 5.76 -12.06
C THR A 146 -1.77 7.08 -11.64
N HIS A 147 -1.99 8.00 -12.57
CA HIS A 147 -2.66 9.28 -12.26
C HIS A 147 -4.11 9.06 -11.78
N GLU A 148 -4.73 7.99 -12.21
CA GLU A 148 -6.06 7.57 -11.75
C GLU A 148 -6.03 7.13 -10.29
N ARG A 149 -5.03 6.29 -9.94
CA ARG A 149 -4.80 5.84 -8.56
C ARG A 149 -4.46 7.00 -7.63
N ILE A 150 -3.62 7.93 -8.08
CA ILE A 150 -3.35 9.17 -7.33
C ILE A 150 -4.64 9.95 -7.11
N GLY A 151 -5.48 10.08 -8.15
CA GLY A 151 -6.80 10.74 -8.05
C GLY A 151 -7.71 10.09 -7.02
N GLU A 152 -7.79 8.76 -7.02
CA GLU A 152 -8.56 7.98 -6.04
C GLU A 152 -8.04 8.26 -4.61
N LEU A 153 -6.74 8.16 -4.39
CA LEU A 153 -6.13 8.34 -3.06
C LEU A 153 -6.33 9.75 -2.49
N ILE A 154 -6.20 10.78 -3.32
CA ILE A 154 -6.35 12.18 -2.87
C ILE A 154 -7.78 12.71 -3.00
N GLY A 155 -8.75 11.89 -3.39
CA GLY A 155 -10.14 12.33 -3.62
C GLY A 155 -10.25 13.41 -4.70
N SER A 156 -9.63 13.15 -5.87
CA SER A 156 -9.60 14.07 -7.01
C SER A 156 -9.79 13.32 -8.33
N THR A 157 -9.87 14.04 -9.44
CA THR A 157 -9.98 13.43 -10.76
C THR A 157 -8.60 13.07 -11.34
N ARG A 158 -8.56 12.09 -12.26
CA ARG A 158 -7.36 11.76 -13.06
C ARG A 158 -6.78 13.00 -13.75
N VAL A 159 -7.63 13.88 -14.30
CA VAL A 159 -7.21 15.10 -15.00
C VAL A 159 -6.47 16.05 -14.04
N THR A 160 -7.02 16.25 -12.84
CA THR A 160 -6.39 17.09 -11.81
C THR A 160 -5.05 16.47 -11.38
N SER A 161 -4.99 15.17 -11.13
CA SER A 161 -3.75 14.45 -10.77
C SER A 161 -2.70 14.59 -11.87
N THR A 162 -3.08 14.41 -13.15
CA THR A 162 -2.16 14.57 -14.28
C THR A 162 -1.56 15.98 -14.30
N ARG A 163 -2.39 17.01 -14.12
CA ARG A 163 -1.93 18.40 -14.10
C ARG A 163 -0.97 18.69 -12.94
N LEU A 164 -1.28 18.20 -11.75
CA LEU A 164 -0.44 18.35 -10.57
C LEU A 164 0.91 17.64 -10.74
N ILE A 165 0.92 16.40 -11.19
CA ILE A 165 2.15 15.64 -11.45
C ILE A 165 3.00 16.32 -12.53
N SER A 166 2.39 16.85 -13.60
CA SER A 166 3.12 17.60 -14.63
C SER A 166 3.78 18.85 -14.06
N ARG A 167 3.09 19.59 -13.18
CA ARG A 167 3.67 20.77 -12.49
C ARG A 167 4.86 20.38 -11.60
N LEU A 168 4.74 19.30 -10.82
CA LEU A 168 5.85 18.81 -10.00
C LEU A 168 7.07 18.41 -10.83
N ARG A 169 6.85 17.78 -11.99
CA ARG A 169 7.93 17.45 -12.93
C ARG A 169 8.59 18.70 -13.52
N SER A 170 7.80 19.69 -13.93
CA SER A 170 8.33 20.97 -14.46
C SER A 170 9.09 21.78 -13.41
N ALA A 171 8.76 21.62 -12.13
CA ALA A 171 9.45 22.24 -10.99
C ALA A 171 10.63 21.39 -10.48
N GLU A 172 10.97 20.29 -11.15
CA GLU A 172 12.02 19.33 -10.73
C GLU A 172 11.83 18.77 -9.31
N LEU A 173 10.60 18.71 -8.83
CA LEU A 173 10.24 18.15 -7.52
C LEU A 173 9.90 16.65 -7.60
N LEU A 174 9.67 16.13 -8.82
CA LEU A 174 9.35 14.73 -9.07
C LEU A 174 9.99 14.26 -10.37
N ILE A 175 10.70 13.14 -10.30
CA ILE A 175 11.31 12.47 -11.45
C ILE A 175 10.75 11.05 -11.53
N ALA A 176 10.28 10.67 -12.72
CA ALA A 176 9.80 9.33 -12.99
C ALA A 176 10.36 8.88 -14.35
N PRO A 177 11.56 8.27 -14.38
CA PRO A 177 12.24 7.89 -15.62
C PRO A 177 11.39 6.91 -16.43
N LEU A 178 11.46 7.03 -17.75
CA LEU A 178 10.81 6.08 -18.66
C LEU A 178 11.40 4.68 -18.49
N GLY A 179 10.55 3.68 -18.51
CA GLY A 179 10.99 2.28 -18.41
C GLY A 179 11.34 1.81 -16.99
N THR A 180 11.22 2.65 -15.98
CA THR A 180 11.39 2.26 -14.57
C THR A 180 10.08 2.30 -13.81
N GLN A 181 9.97 1.49 -12.76
CA GLN A 181 8.85 1.56 -11.82
C GLN A 181 9.12 2.53 -10.65
N THR A 182 10.33 3.04 -10.55
CA THR A 182 10.74 3.97 -9.49
C THR A 182 10.24 5.40 -9.74
N VAL A 183 9.93 6.09 -8.66
CA VAL A 183 9.63 7.53 -8.65
C VAL A 183 10.54 8.19 -7.62
N SER A 184 11.25 9.24 -8.03
CA SER A 184 12.08 10.05 -7.14
C SER A 184 11.38 11.35 -6.81
N VAL A 185 11.31 11.68 -5.53
CA VAL A 185 10.64 12.87 -4.99
C VAL A 185 11.65 13.72 -4.25
N ALA A 186 11.64 15.02 -4.48
CA ALA A 186 12.52 15.96 -3.79
C ALA A 186 12.16 16.04 -2.30
N PRO A 187 13.14 15.98 -1.37
CA PRO A 187 12.86 16.10 0.06
C PRO A 187 12.15 17.38 0.44
N SER A 188 12.51 18.50 -0.18
CA SER A 188 11.87 19.81 0.05
C SER A 188 10.36 19.81 -0.21
N PHE A 189 9.89 18.96 -1.11
CA PHE A 189 8.46 18.78 -1.36
C PHE A 189 7.76 18.00 -0.23
N ILE A 190 8.46 17.06 0.40
CA ILE A 190 7.93 16.20 1.46
C ILE A 190 7.96 16.91 2.81
N GLU A 191 9.09 17.54 3.14
CA GLU A 191 9.33 18.22 4.42
C GLU A 191 8.36 19.39 4.70
N SER A 192 7.75 19.94 3.68
CA SER A 192 6.71 20.97 3.81
C SER A 192 5.28 20.38 3.88
N SER A 193 5.15 19.08 4.17
CA SER A 193 3.85 18.41 4.24
C SER A 193 2.97 18.95 5.37
N PRO A 194 1.68 19.23 5.11
CA PRO A 194 0.76 19.74 6.11
C PRO A 194 0.37 18.71 7.19
N LEU A 195 0.79 17.45 7.08
CA LEU A 195 0.51 16.40 8.08
C LEU A 195 1.67 16.17 9.06
N GLU A 196 2.83 16.79 8.85
CA GLU A 196 3.99 16.69 9.73
C GLU A 196 4.06 17.84 10.79
N SER A 197 3.00 18.65 10.88
CA SER A 197 2.91 19.81 11.78
C SER A 197 2.16 19.46 13.06
#